data_9fa48599708f84ee705c4285bd553667
#
_entry.id   9fa48599708f84ee705c4285bd553667
#
_cell.length_a   1.000
_cell.length_b   1.000
_cell.length_c   1.000
_cell.angle_alpha   90.00
_cell.angle_beta   90.00
_cell.angle_gamma   90.00
#
_symmetry.space_group_name_H-M   'P 1'
#
loop_
_entity.id
_entity.type
_entity.pdbx_description
1 polymer ?
#
loop_
_entity_poly.entity_id
_entity_poly.type
_entity_poly.pdbx_seq_one_letter_code
_entity_poly.pdbx_strand_id
1 'polypeptide(L)' 'PPQDPKSLLQEVVQKKRLDLPKYNLKKKKGPPHNPSFEIEVSLKGIRQFSATAKTIKDAEINAAKKMVDYILKNKLLQ' A
#
# COMPACT_ATOMS: atom_id res chain seq x y z
N PRO A 1 3.13 -8.39 -18.56
CA PRO A 1 3.93 -8.17 -17.34
C PRO A 1 3.07 -8.24 -16.09
N PRO A 2 3.64 -8.69 -15.00
CA PRO A 2 2.88 -8.72 -13.76
C PRO A 2 2.51 -7.30 -13.33
N GLN A 3 1.30 -7.16 -12.83
CA GLN A 3 0.79 -5.90 -12.33
C GLN A 3 1.41 -5.62 -10.97
N ASP A 4 1.87 -4.38 -10.73
CA ASP A 4 2.42 -4.06 -9.42
C ASP A 4 1.31 -4.01 -8.36
N PRO A 5 1.66 -4.20 -7.07
CA PRO A 5 0.67 -4.27 -6.01
C PRO A 5 -0.21 -3.03 -5.88
N LYS A 6 0.34 -1.85 -6.15
CA LYS A 6 -0.42 -0.61 -6.03
C LYS A 6 -1.51 -0.54 -7.10
N SER A 7 -1.18 -0.92 -8.34
CA SER A 7 -2.14 -0.98 -9.44
C SER A 7 -3.18 -2.07 -9.20
N LEU A 8 -2.75 -3.23 -8.70
CA LEU A 8 -3.66 -4.32 -8.39
C LEU A 8 -4.66 -3.92 -7.30
N LEU A 9 -4.19 -3.26 -6.25
CA LEU A 9 -5.07 -2.81 -5.18
C LEU A 9 -6.11 -1.82 -5.72
N GLN A 10 -5.68 -0.87 -6.56
CA GLN A 10 -6.59 0.09 -7.17
C GLN A 10 -7.65 -0.62 -8.02
N GLU A 11 -7.25 -1.60 -8.80
CA GLU A 11 -8.19 -2.37 -9.63
C GLU A 11 -9.22 -3.09 -8.79
N VAL A 12 -8.79 -3.73 -7.69
CA VAL A 12 -9.69 -4.46 -6.79
C VAL A 12 -10.74 -3.52 -6.20
N VAL A 13 -10.31 -2.34 -5.69
CA VAL A 13 -11.25 -1.41 -5.06
C VAL A 13 -12.17 -0.77 -6.08
N GLN A 14 -11.71 -0.51 -7.31
CA GLN A 14 -12.55 0.06 -8.36
C GLN A 14 -13.64 -0.91 -8.79
N LYS A 15 -13.33 -2.20 -8.87
CA LYS A 15 -14.34 -3.22 -9.19
C LYS A 15 -15.47 -3.23 -8.18
N LYS A 16 -15.19 -2.94 -6.94
CA LYS A 16 -16.17 -2.92 -5.86
C LYS A 16 -16.76 -1.52 -5.63
N ARG A 17 -16.37 -0.55 -6.45
CA ARG A 17 -16.85 0.84 -6.36
C ARG A 17 -16.60 1.44 -4.97
N LEU A 18 -15.48 1.06 -4.37
CA LEU A 18 -15.07 1.59 -3.08
C LEU A 18 -14.21 2.84 -3.26
N ASP A 19 -14.02 3.58 -2.16
CA ASP A 19 -13.09 4.70 -2.16
C ASP A 19 -11.69 4.20 -2.47
N LEU A 20 -10.88 5.05 -3.12
CA LEU A 20 -9.50 4.70 -3.43
C LEU A 20 -8.68 4.59 -2.16
N PRO A 21 -7.65 3.73 -2.15
CA PRO A 21 -6.73 3.65 -1.02
C PRO A 21 -6.01 4.98 -0.82
N LYS A 22 -5.73 5.33 0.43
CA LYS A 22 -4.99 6.53 0.77
C LYS A 22 -3.61 6.13 1.29
N TYR A 23 -2.58 6.84 0.83
CA TYR A 23 -1.19 6.61 1.22
C TYR A 23 -0.69 7.83 1.98
N ASN A 24 -0.14 7.61 3.18
CA ASN A 24 0.36 8.69 4.02
C ASN A 24 1.80 8.41 4.41
N LEU A 25 2.67 9.42 4.28
CA LEU A 25 4.03 9.35 4.78
C LEU A 25 3.98 9.50 6.30
N LYS A 26 4.37 8.46 7.01
CA LYS A 26 4.35 8.45 8.48
C LYS A 26 5.66 8.88 9.08
N LYS A 27 6.79 8.45 8.50
CA LYS A 27 8.12 8.77 9.01
C LYS A 27 9.13 8.82 7.88
N LYS A 28 10.11 9.69 8.06
CA LYS A 28 11.30 9.73 7.21
C LYS A 28 12.51 9.67 8.15
N LYS A 29 13.39 8.70 7.95
CA LYS A 29 14.56 8.49 8.79
C LYS A 29 15.82 8.37 7.96
N GLY A 30 16.96 8.47 8.62
CA GLY A 30 18.27 8.27 8.01
C GLY A 30 18.84 9.51 7.37
N PRO A 31 20.11 9.44 7.00
CA PRO A 31 20.81 10.59 6.39
C PRO A 31 20.29 10.83 4.97
N PRO A 32 20.52 12.04 4.41
CA PRO A 32 20.02 12.36 3.07
C PRO A 32 20.46 11.39 1.97
N HIS A 33 21.65 10.79 2.11
CA HIS A 33 22.17 9.86 1.09
C HIS A 33 21.68 8.42 1.29
N ASN A 34 20.94 8.14 2.38
CA ASN A 34 20.42 6.81 2.65
C ASN A 34 19.12 6.92 3.45
N PRO A 35 18.07 7.52 2.87
CA PRO A 35 16.83 7.73 3.59
C PRO A 35 16.03 6.43 3.72
N SER A 36 15.13 6.44 4.69
CA SER A 36 14.12 5.39 4.85
C SER A 36 12.77 6.07 5.04
N PHE A 37 11.79 5.66 4.25
CA PHE A 37 10.45 6.23 4.29
C PHE A 37 9.47 5.16 4.78
N GLU A 38 8.62 5.53 5.73
CA GLU A 38 7.52 4.67 6.16
C GLU A 38 6.21 5.22 5.62
N ILE A 39 5.53 4.43 4.81
CA ILE A 39 4.23 4.79 4.23
C ILE A 39 3.17 3.88 4.82
N GLU A 40 2.02 4.47 5.16
CA GLU A 40 0.85 3.72 5.59
C GLU A 40 -0.21 3.80 4.51
N VAL A 41 -0.76 2.66 4.12
CA VAL A 41 -1.91 2.60 3.22
C VAL A 41 -3.15 2.31 4.03
N SER A 42 -4.23 3.03 3.74
CA SER A 42 -5.51 2.83 4.41
C SER A 42 -6.63 2.70 3.38
N LEU A 43 -7.62 1.88 3.73
CA LEU A 43 -8.80 1.68 2.92
C LEU A 43 -9.96 1.47 3.88
N LYS A 44 -11.06 2.22 3.66
CA LYS A 44 -12.22 2.16 4.55
C LYS A 44 -12.73 0.73 4.68
N GLY A 45 -12.90 0.28 5.91
CA GLY A 45 -13.38 -1.08 6.19
C GLY A 45 -12.31 -2.16 6.19
N ILE A 46 -11.06 -1.81 5.88
CA ILE A 46 -9.93 -2.73 5.88
C ILE A 46 -8.87 -2.19 6.85
N ARG A 47 -8.16 -3.09 7.52
CA ARG A 47 -7.09 -2.65 8.42
C ARG A 47 -5.97 -1.95 7.65
N GLN A 48 -5.29 -1.05 8.33
CA GLN A 48 -4.17 -0.30 7.74
C GLN A 48 -2.90 -1.15 7.69
N PHE A 49 -2.04 -0.85 6.72
CA PHE A 49 -0.75 -1.51 6.59
C PHE A 49 0.33 -0.48 6.36
N SER A 50 1.51 -0.70 6.94
CA SER A 50 2.66 0.17 6.77
C SER A 50 3.84 -0.63 6.23
N ALA A 51 4.68 0.05 5.48
CA ALA A 51 5.91 -0.53 4.96
C ALA A 51 6.97 0.56 4.82
N THR A 52 8.23 0.15 4.83
CA THR A 52 9.35 1.05 4.67
C THR A 52 10.14 0.71 3.41
N ALA A 53 10.78 1.72 2.85
CA ALA A 53 11.67 1.53 1.71
C ALA A 53 12.57 2.77 1.55
N LYS A 54 13.52 2.69 0.62
CA LYS A 54 14.46 3.77 0.35
C LYS A 54 13.85 4.92 -0.44
N THR A 55 12.70 4.70 -1.08
CA THR A 55 11.97 5.74 -1.80
C THR A 55 10.51 5.69 -1.37
N ILE A 56 9.81 6.83 -1.53
CA ILE A 56 8.38 6.90 -1.22
C ILE A 56 7.62 5.94 -2.12
N LYS A 57 7.94 5.91 -3.42
CA LYS A 57 7.28 5.02 -4.37
C LYS A 57 7.39 3.56 -3.96
N ASP A 58 8.59 3.11 -3.61
CA ASP A 58 8.79 1.72 -3.22
C ASP A 58 8.08 1.40 -1.91
N ALA A 59 8.06 2.34 -0.97
CA ALA A 59 7.34 2.15 0.29
C ALA A 59 5.84 2.01 0.05
N GLU A 60 5.28 2.81 -0.87
CA GLU A 60 3.87 2.70 -1.25
C GLU A 60 3.56 1.33 -1.86
N ILE A 61 4.42 0.86 -2.76
CA ILE A 61 4.26 -0.45 -3.38
C ILE A 61 4.30 -1.55 -2.34
N ASN A 62 5.26 -1.47 -1.41
CA ASN A 62 5.39 -2.48 -0.35
C ASN A 62 4.19 -2.48 0.59
N ALA A 63 3.66 -1.31 0.94
CA ALA A 63 2.46 -1.21 1.78
C ALA A 63 1.24 -1.78 1.05
N ALA A 64 1.09 -1.44 -0.24
CA ALA A 64 -0.01 -1.97 -1.05
C ALA A 64 0.05 -3.49 -1.15
N LYS A 65 1.26 -4.06 -1.28
CA LYS A 65 1.42 -5.51 -1.34
C LYS A 65 0.90 -6.18 -0.07
N LYS A 66 1.21 -5.62 1.08
CA LYS A 66 0.71 -6.17 2.36
C LYS A 66 -0.83 -6.16 2.39
N MET A 67 -1.45 -5.08 1.93
CA MET A 67 -2.90 -4.97 1.92
C MET A 67 -3.53 -5.94 0.91
N VAL A 68 -2.97 -6.05 -0.30
CA VAL A 68 -3.45 -7.00 -1.30
C VAL A 68 -3.39 -8.42 -0.77
N ASP A 69 -2.25 -8.80 -0.18
CA ASP A 69 -2.08 -10.14 0.37
C ASP A 69 -3.12 -10.43 1.46
N TYR A 70 -3.39 -9.44 2.30
CA TYR A 70 -4.40 -9.58 3.35
C TYR A 70 -5.80 -9.74 2.75
N ILE A 71 -6.15 -8.94 1.75
CA ILE A 71 -7.46 -9.01 1.09
C ILE A 71 -7.66 -10.37 0.43
N LEU A 72 -6.65 -10.86 -0.29
CA LEU A 72 -6.74 -12.15 -0.97
C LEU A 72 -6.79 -13.31 0.00
N LYS A 73 -5.94 -13.27 1.04
CA LYS A 73 -5.89 -14.33 2.04
C LYS A 73 -7.21 -14.47 2.79
N ASN A 74 -7.87 -13.37 3.07
CA ASN A 74 -9.11 -13.37 3.86
C ASN A 74 -10.37 -13.29 2.98
N LYS A 75 -10.19 -13.41 1.66
CA LYS A 75 -11.29 -13.37 0.69
C LYS A 75 -12.18 -12.14 0.86
N LEU A 76 -11.55 -11.02 1.16
CA LEU A 76 -12.24 -9.75 1.28
C LEU A 76 -12.39 -9.12 -0.10
N LEU A 77 -13.44 -8.35 -0.31
CA LEU A 77 -13.67 -7.59 -1.56
C LEU A 77 -13.75 -8.49 -2.80
N GLN A 78 -14.28 -9.69 -2.65
CA GLN A 78 -14.53 -10.60 -3.78
C GLN A 78 -16.00 -10.58 -4.19
#